data_68cbe9d4e21b993c964b6acb20bcff31
#
_entry.id   68cbe9d4e21b993c964b6acb20bcff31
#
_cell.length_a   1.000
_cell.length_b   1.000
_cell.length_c   1.000
_cell.angle_alpha   90.00
_cell.angle_beta   90.00
_cell.angle_gamma   90.00
#
_symmetry.space_group_name_H-M   'P 1'
#
loop_
_entity.id
_entity.type
_entity.pdbx_description
1 polymer ?
#
loop_
_entity_poly.entity_id
_entity_poly.type
_entity_poly.pdbx_seq_one_letter_code
_entity_poly.pdbx_strand_id
1 'polypeptide(L)'
;MGKELIVIGDKVSLRKITPEDTDLIVKWRNNERVRNNFVFREHFTNEMHDAWLRDKVLTGLVAQFIICENAEDHRPIGSVYFRDINDAEKTAEYGIFIGEDDAIGREYGNETALLALDYAKDVLGLKKIILRAFKDNKAAIKSYKNAGFFKTKDLPQVECSDGMKSDMILMEKIF
;
A
#
# COMPACT_ATOMS: atom_id res chain seq x y z
N MET A 1 -7.90 13.85 -20.36
CA MET A 1 -8.41 12.46 -20.32
C MET A 1 -8.23 11.89 -18.94
N GLY A 2 -9.28 11.31 -18.37
CA GLY A 2 -9.19 10.61 -17.11
C GLY A 2 -8.25 9.39 -17.23
N LYS A 3 -7.46 9.13 -16.21
CA LYS A 3 -6.61 7.94 -16.15
C LYS A 3 -7.51 6.70 -16.00
N GLU A 4 -7.24 5.66 -16.78
CA GLU A 4 -8.06 4.45 -16.82
C GLU A 4 -8.09 3.73 -15.46
N LEU A 5 -9.31 3.46 -14.99
CA LEU A 5 -9.54 2.59 -13.82
C LEU A 5 -9.38 1.13 -14.26
N ILE A 6 -8.62 0.36 -13.50
CA ILE A 6 -8.36 -1.06 -13.79
C ILE A 6 -9.11 -2.00 -12.85
N VAL A 7 -9.49 -1.54 -11.67
CA VAL A 7 -10.33 -2.27 -10.70
C VAL A 7 -11.38 -1.32 -10.17
N ILE A 8 -12.64 -1.69 -10.27
CA ILE A 8 -13.77 -0.86 -9.86
C ILE A 8 -14.48 -1.53 -8.69
N GLY A 9 -14.55 -0.84 -7.55
CA GLY A 9 -15.30 -1.25 -6.37
C GLY A 9 -16.50 -0.34 -6.12
N ASP A 10 -17.16 -0.54 -5.00
CA ASP A 10 -18.34 0.25 -4.61
C ASP A 10 -17.95 1.65 -4.10
N LYS A 11 -17.01 1.73 -3.18
CA LYS A 11 -16.55 2.98 -2.56
C LYS A 11 -15.29 3.53 -3.20
N VAL A 12 -14.40 2.64 -3.64
CA VAL A 12 -13.12 3.00 -4.25
C VAL A 12 -12.88 2.25 -5.54
N SER A 13 -12.00 2.82 -6.35
CA SER A 13 -11.49 2.19 -7.58
C SER A 13 -9.98 2.35 -7.63
N LEU A 14 -9.31 1.48 -8.37
CA LEU A 14 -7.85 1.48 -8.51
C LEU A 14 -7.45 1.79 -9.94
N ARG A 15 -6.42 2.60 -10.11
CA ARG A 15 -5.74 2.81 -11.39
C ARG A 15 -4.23 2.67 -11.23
N LYS A 16 -3.54 2.36 -12.30
CA LYS A 16 -2.07 2.29 -12.26
C LYS A 16 -1.48 3.66 -11.92
N ILE A 17 -0.40 3.64 -11.14
CA ILE A 17 0.41 4.83 -10.89
C ILE A 17 1.13 5.26 -12.18
N THR A 18 1.30 6.56 -12.33
CA THR A 18 2.04 7.18 -13.44
C THR A 18 3.00 8.24 -12.91
N PRO A 19 4.00 8.69 -13.71
CA PRO A 19 4.89 9.78 -13.28
C PRO A 19 4.17 11.09 -12.90
N GLU A 20 2.98 11.32 -13.44
CA GLU A 20 2.15 12.49 -13.08
C GLU A 20 1.64 12.46 -11.64
N ASP A 21 1.73 11.31 -10.97
CA ASP A 21 1.31 11.15 -9.57
C ASP A 21 2.44 11.49 -8.58
N THR A 22 3.63 11.80 -9.04
CA THR A 22 4.81 12.00 -8.18
C THR A 22 4.56 13.06 -7.11
N ASP A 23 4.03 14.23 -7.46
CA ASP A 23 3.77 15.29 -6.50
C ASP A 23 2.76 14.86 -5.43
N LEU A 24 1.75 14.11 -5.81
CA LEU A 24 0.74 13.57 -4.90
C LEU A 24 1.35 12.54 -3.91
N ILE A 25 2.12 11.60 -4.43
CA ILE A 25 2.80 10.59 -3.60
C ILE A 25 3.76 11.27 -2.62
N VAL A 26 4.55 12.23 -3.07
CA VAL A 26 5.50 12.97 -2.23
C VAL A 26 4.77 13.76 -1.14
N LYS A 27 3.69 14.45 -1.49
CA LYS A 27 2.82 15.12 -0.51
C LYS A 27 2.35 14.15 0.57
N TRP A 28 1.78 13.02 0.17
CA TRP A 28 1.24 12.03 1.09
C TRP A 28 2.33 11.36 1.96
N ARG A 29 3.47 11.01 1.37
CA ARG A 29 4.58 10.37 2.10
C ARG A 29 5.22 11.29 3.13
N ASN A 30 5.12 12.61 2.96
CA ASN A 30 5.60 13.61 3.91
C ASN A 30 4.53 14.04 4.93
N ASN A 31 3.29 13.62 4.78
CA ASN A 31 2.27 13.77 5.80
C ASN A 31 2.70 12.98 7.05
N GLU A 32 2.72 13.62 8.22
CA GLU A 32 3.21 13.02 9.46
C GLU A 32 2.46 11.73 9.82
N ARG A 33 1.14 11.72 9.68
CA ARG A 33 0.31 10.54 9.93
C ARG A 33 0.69 9.36 9.05
N VAL A 34 0.95 9.61 7.76
CA VAL A 34 1.39 8.58 6.81
C VAL A 34 2.80 8.13 7.13
N ARG A 35 3.73 9.09 7.29
CA ARG A 35 5.14 8.84 7.55
C ARG A 35 5.36 7.99 8.80
N ASN A 36 4.59 8.24 9.87
CA ASN A 36 4.71 7.51 11.13
C ASN A 36 4.31 6.02 11.02
N ASN A 37 3.65 5.62 9.94
CA ASN A 37 3.32 4.23 9.63
C ASN A 37 4.32 3.56 8.67
N PHE A 38 5.44 4.22 8.37
CA PHE A 38 6.53 3.67 7.58
C PHE A 38 7.79 3.48 8.44
N VAL A 39 8.59 2.49 8.08
CA VAL A 39 9.94 2.31 8.63
C VAL A 39 10.87 3.42 8.13
N PHE A 40 10.75 3.81 6.86
CA PHE A 40 11.43 4.97 6.30
C PHE A 40 10.67 6.25 6.67
N ARG A 41 11.25 7.07 7.54
CA ARG A 41 10.63 8.27 8.12
C ARG A 41 11.32 9.58 7.76
N GLU A 42 12.27 9.54 6.87
CA GLU A 42 12.95 10.74 6.38
C GLU A 42 12.08 11.51 5.38
N HIS A 43 12.50 12.72 5.04
CA HIS A 43 11.83 13.52 4.02
C HIS A 43 11.86 12.80 2.68
N PHE A 44 10.70 12.61 2.07
CA PHE A 44 10.54 11.95 0.79
C PHE A 44 10.55 12.99 -0.34
N THR A 45 11.38 12.78 -1.36
CA THR A 45 11.56 13.75 -2.46
C THR A 45 11.01 13.22 -3.78
N ASN A 46 10.82 14.14 -4.74
CA ASN A 46 10.42 13.77 -6.09
C ASN A 46 11.44 12.85 -6.76
N GLU A 47 12.72 13.11 -6.55
CA GLU A 47 13.81 12.29 -7.09
C GLU A 47 13.77 10.85 -6.56
N MET A 48 13.46 10.68 -5.27
CA MET A 48 13.30 9.35 -4.67
C MET A 48 12.12 8.60 -5.30
N HIS A 49 11.00 9.30 -5.54
CA HIS A 49 9.85 8.68 -6.17
C HIS A 49 10.10 8.35 -7.65
N ASP A 50 10.75 9.23 -8.39
CA ASP A 50 11.11 8.99 -9.78
C ASP A 50 12.04 7.78 -9.92
N ALA A 51 13.01 7.64 -9.00
CA ALA A 51 13.88 6.46 -8.93
C ALA A 51 13.06 5.18 -8.62
N TRP A 52 12.11 5.26 -7.70
CA TRP A 52 11.21 4.14 -7.38
C TRP A 52 10.40 3.70 -8.61
N LEU A 53 9.80 4.65 -9.32
CA LEU A 53 9.04 4.35 -10.55
C LEU A 53 9.93 3.67 -11.60
N ARG A 54 11.11 4.24 -11.88
CA ARG A 54 12.04 3.73 -12.89
C ARG A 54 12.58 2.35 -12.52
N ASP A 55 13.04 2.19 -11.27
CA ASP A 55 13.83 1.02 -10.88
C ASP A 55 12.98 -0.13 -10.32
N LYS A 56 11.77 0.15 -9.90
CA LYS A 56 10.89 -0.83 -9.24
C LYS A 56 9.56 -1.05 -9.98
N VAL A 57 8.83 0.01 -10.29
CA VAL A 57 7.50 -0.12 -10.91
C VAL A 57 7.62 -0.51 -12.39
N LEU A 58 8.43 0.21 -13.16
CA LEU A 58 8.60 -0.07 -14.58
C LEU A 58 9.30 -1.40 -14.87
N THR A 59 10.07 -1.92 -13.92
CA THR A 59 10.76 -3.22 -14.03
C THR A 59 9.87 -4.40 -13.63
N GLY A 60 8.66 -4.15 -13.11
CA GLY A 60 7.75 -5.20 -12.65
C GLY A 60 8.05 -5.79 -11.28
N LEU A 61 9.05 -5.27 -10.56
CA LEU A 61 9.32 -5.66 -9.17
C LEU A 61 8.26 -5.14 -8.19
N VAL A 62 7.55 -4.09 -8.58
CA VAL A 62 6.45 -3.47 -7.83
C VAL A 62 5.25 -3.27 -8.75
N ALA A 63 4.07 -3.66 -8.29
CA ALA A 63 2.78 -3.26 -8.86
C ALA A 63 2.15 -2.24 -7.93
N GLN A 64 1.97 -1.00 -8.38
CA GLN A 64 1.46 0.10 -7.57
C GLN A 64 0.27 0.79 -8.23
N PHE A 65 -0.71 1.13 -7.40
CA PHE A 65 -1.97 1.71 -7.82
C PHE A 65 -2.29 2.94 -6.99
N ILE A 66 -2.99 3.88 -7.61
CA ILE A 66 -3.64 4.99 -6.92
C ILE A 66 -5.05 4.55 -6.53
N ILE A 67 -5.40 4.79 -5.27
CA ILE A 67 -6.75 4.58 -4.74
C ILE A 67 -7.55 5.85 -5.02
N CYS A 68 -8.69 5.69 -5.69
CA CYS A 68 -9.58 6.79 -6.03
C CYS A 68 -10.93 6.58 -5.33
N GLU A 69 -11.44 7.59 -4.64
CA GLU A 69 -12.78 7.51 -4.05
C GLU A 69 -13.85 7.78 -5.10
N ASN A 70 -14.85 6.89 -5.19
CA ASN A 70 -15.88 6.97 -6.23
C ASN A 70 -16.85 8.15 -6.03
N ALA A 71 -17.09 8.56 -4.78
CA ALA A 71 -18.03 9.63 -4.44
C ALA A 71 -17.62 11.02 -4.95
N GLU A 72 -16.33 11.26 -5.16
CA GLU A 72 -15.76 12.55 -5.56
C GLU A 72 -15.11 12.48 -6.95
N ASP A 73 -15.83 11.95 -7.91
CA ASP A 73 -15.38 11.83 -9.31
C ASP A 73 -14.00 11.16 -9.44
N HIS A 74 -13.81 10.07 -8.71
CA HIS A 74 -12.55 9.32 -8.67
C HIS A 74 -11.35 10.15 -8.19
N ARG A 75 -11.56 11.00 -7.19
CA ARG A 75 -10.48 11.77 -6.55
C ARG A 75 -9.42 10.83 -5.98
N PRO A 76 -8.14 11.03 -6.30
CA PRO A 76 -7.05 10.27 -5.68
C PRO A 76 -6.96 10.53 -4.17
N ILE A 77 -6.89 9.48 -3.37
CA ILE A 77 -6.87 9.57 -1.90
C ILE A 77 -5.73 8.80 -1.24
N GLY A 78 -5.03 7.96 -1.97
CA GLY A 78 -3.96 7.15 -1.40
C GLY A 78 -3.34 6.21 -2.42
N SER A 79 -2.55 5.26 -1.93
CA SER A 79 -1.87 4.29 -2.77
C SER A 79 -1.84 2.92 -2.11
N VAL A 80 -1.93 1.88 -2.95
CA VAL A 80 -1.78 0.47 -2.58
C VAL A 80 -0.77 -0.16 -3.53
N TYR A 81 0.06 -1.06 -3.02
CA TYR A 81 1.10 -1.68 -3.82
C TYR A 81 1.47 -3.08 -3.33
N PHE A 82 2.02 -3.85 -4.27
CA PHE A 82 2.73 -5.10 -4.03
C PHE A 82 4.18 -4.89 -4.42
N ARG A 83 5.10 -5.06 -3.48
CA ARG A 83 6.54 -4.91 -3.70
C ARG A 83 7.27 -6.23 -3.53
N ASP A 84 8.52 -6.27 -3.97
CA ASP A 84 9.37 -7.46 -3.93
C ASP A 84 8.68 -8.67 -4.56
N ILE A 85 8.03 -8.44 -5.70
CA ILE A 85 7.33 -9.48 -6.45
C ILE A 85 8.34 -10.54 -6.88
N ASN A 86 8.11 -11.77 -6.43
CA ASN A 86 8.92 -12.94 -6.77
C ASN A 86 8.09 -13.89 -7.64
N ASP A 87 8.35 -13.86 -8.94
CA ASP A 87 7.61 -14.67 -9.91
C ASP A 87 7.85 -16.17 -9.76
N ALA A 88 9.03 -16.57 -9.28
CA ALA A 88 9.35 -17.98 -9.06
C ALA A 88 8.57 -18.56 -7.89
N GLU A 89 8.49 -17.84 -6.78
CA GLU A 89 7.78 -18.26 -5.57
C GLU A 89 6.31 -17.84 -5.55
N LYS A 90 5.91 -16.93 -6.45
CA LYS A 90 4.56 -16.36 -6.50
C LYS A 90 4.18 -15.62 -5.22
N THR A 91 5.09 -14.80 -4.72
CA THR A 91 4.94 -14.03 -3.48
C THR A 91 5.18 -12.53 -3.70
N ALA A 92 4.63 -11.72 -2.82
CA ALA A 92 4.90 -10.28 -2.75
C ALA A 92 4.60 -9.74 -1.35
N GLU A 93 5.07 -8.52 -1.06
CA GLU A 93 4.73 -7.78 0.17
C GLU A 93 3.71 -6.68 -0.15
N TYR A 94 2.62 -6.68 0.58
CA TYR A 94 1.53 -5.70 0.47
C TYR A 94 1.80 -4.45 1.30
N GLY A 95 1.48 -3.28 0.76
CA GLY A 95 1.48 -2.02 1.47
C GLY A 95 0.35 -1.12 1.00
N ILE A 96 -0.17 -0.32 1.92
CA ILE A 96 -1.26 0.64 1.67
C ILE A 96 -1.09 1.87 2.55
N PHE A 97 -1.47 3.03 2.03
CA PHE A 97 -1.72 4.21 2.84
C PHE A 97 -2.83 5.06 2.21
N ILE A 98 -3.66 5.63 3.07
CA ILE A 98 -4.61 6.69 2.70
C ILE A 98 -3.90 8.01 2.97
N GLY A 99 -3.66 8.79 1.92
CA GLY A 99 -2.87 10.03 1.98
C GLY A 99 -3.68 11.27 2.31
N GLU A 100 -4.97 11.30 1.96
CA GLU A 100 -5.84 12.42 2.27
C GLU A 100 -6.46 12.26 3.65
N ASP A 101 -6.30 13.28 4.51
CA ASP A 101 -6.75 13.23 5.90
C ASP A 101 -8.29 13.15 6.03
N ASP A 102 -9.02 13.77 5.11
CA ASP A 102 -10.48 13.74 5.10
C ASP A 102 -11.07 12.41 4.59
N ALA A 103 -10.24 11.54 4.05
CA ALA A 103 -10.64 10.20 3.60
C ALA A 103 -10.47 9.11 4.68
N ILE A 104 -9.94 9.47 5.84
CA ILE A 104 -9.76 8.53 6.96
C ILE A 104 -11.10 8.23 7.63
N GLY A 105 -11.25 6.99 8.14
CA GLY A 105 -12.46 6.57 8.86
C GLY A 105 -13.66 6.23 7.97
N ARG A 106 -13.47 6.14 6.67
CA ARG A 106 -14.51 5.80 5.69
C ARG A 106 -14.47 4.34 5.20
N GLU A 107 -13.64 3.52 5.82
CA GLU A 107 -13.43 2.11 5.49
C GLU A 107 -12.87 1.85 4.08
N TYR A 108 -12.28 2.86 3.46
CA TYR A 108 -11.66 2.73 2.13
C TYR A 108 -10.51 1.72 2.09
N GLY A 109 -9.77 1.63 3.20
CA GLY A 109 -8.69 0.64 3.32
C GLY A 109 -9.18 -0.81 3.30
N ASN A 110 -10.34 -1.09 3.87
CA ASN A 110 -10.93 -2.43 3.88
C ASN A 110 -11.30 -2.88 2.45
N GLU A 111 -12.01 -2.05 1.71
CA GLU A 111 -12.39 -2.37 0.34
C GLU A 111 -11.17 -2.44 -0.58
N THR A 112 -10.24 -1.48 -0.43
CA THR A 112 -8.99 -1.49 -1.21
C THR A 112 -8.22 -2.79 -1.04
N ALA A 113 -8.10 -3.30 0.19
CA ALA A 113 -7.40 -4.55 0.45
C ALA A 113 -8.03 -5.73 -0.29
N LEU A 114 -9.37 -5.83 -0.28
CA LEU A 114 -10.07 -6.90 -1.00
C LEU A 114 -9.87 -6.80 -2.52
N LEU A 115 -10.04 -5.61 -3.09
CA LEU A 115 -9.83 -5.38 -4.53
C LEU A 115 -8.39 -5.66 -4.96
N ALA A 116 -7.42 -5.21 -4.18
CA ALA A 116 -6.00 -5.41 -4.47
C ALA A 116 -5.61 -6.90 -4.36
N LEU A 117 -6.13 -7.62 -3.36
CA LEU A 117 -5.86 -9.05 -3.19
C LEU A 117 -6.47 -9.88 -4.33
N ASP A 118 -7.67 -9.55 -4.78
CA ASP A 118 -8.27 -10.21 -5.95
C ASP A 118 -7.41 -9.97 -7.20
N TYR A 119 -6.93 -8.76 -7.41
CA TYR A 119 -6.00 -8.44 -8.50
C TYR A 119 -4.69 -9.23 -8.38
N ALA A 120 -4.12 -9.32 -7.18
CA ALA A 120 -2.88 -10.06 -6.94
C ALA A 120 -3.03 -11.54 -7.27
N LYS A 121 -4.16 -12.15 -6.89
CA LYS A 121 -4.48 -13.55 -7.19
C LYS A 121 -4.76 -13.77 -8.68
N ASP A 122 -5.69 -13.00 -9.25
CA ASP A 122 -6.28 -13.29 -10.56
C ASP A 122 -5.47 -12.74 -11.73
N VAL A 123 -4.75 -11.62 -11.54
CA VAL A 123 -3.97 -10.95 -12.58
C VAL A 123 -2.48 -11.19 -12.41
N LEU A 124 -1.95 -11.00 -11.20
CA LEU A 124 -0.51 -11.22 -10.94
C LEU A 124 -0.18 -12.70 -10.69
N GLY A 125 -1.17 -13.56 -10.49
CA GLY A 125 -0.98 -14.99 -10.26
C GLY A 125 -0.23 -15.32 -8.97
N LEU A 126 -0.29 -14.43 -7.98
CA LEU A 126 0.39 -14.63 -6.70
C LEU A 126 -0.33 -15.69 -5.86
N LYS A 127 0.43 -16.42 -5.06
CA LYS A 127 -0.08 -17.48 -4.17
C LYS A 127 -0.02 -17.11 -2.70
N LYS A 128 0.88 -16.21 -2.34
CA LYS A 128 1.04 -15.75 -0.96
C LYS A 128 1.44 -14.28 -0.92
N ILE A 129 0.79 -13.55 -0.04
CA ILE A 129 1.09 -12.15 0.24
C ILE A 129 1.51 -12.04 1.70
N ILE A 130 2.59 -11.31 1.95
CA ILE A 130 3.01 -10.93 3.30
C ILE A 130 2.79 -9.43 3.51
N LEU A 131 2.70 -9.01 4.74
CA LEU A 131 2.77 -7.60 5.14
C LEU A 131 3.40 -7.47 6.52
N ARG A 132 3.97 -6.30 6.77
CA ARG A 132 4.46 -5.91 8.10
C ARG A 132 3.63 -4.74 8.60
N ALA A 133 3.24 -4.79 9.85
CA ALA A 133 2.46 -3.72 10.48
C ALA A 133 3.03 -3.41 11.86
N PHE A 134 2.99 -2.14 12.25
CA PHE A 134 3.29 -1.76 13.62
C PHE A 134 2.25 -2.36 14.57
N LYS A 135 2.73 -2.94 15.66
CA LYS A 135 1.89 -3.69 16.61
C LYS A 135 0.81 -2.83 17.28
N ASP A 136 1.07 -1.55 17.42
CA ASP A 136 0.14 -0.59 18.00
C ASP A 136 -0.87 -0.02 16.98
N ASN A 137 -0.67 -0.25 15.69
CA ASN A 137 -1.64 0.14 14.64
C ASN A 137 -2.82 -0.83 14.58
N LYS A 138 -3.68 -0.78 15.61
CA LYS A 138 -4.80 -1.71 15.78
C LYS A 138 -5.81 -1.63 14.65
N ALA A 139 -6.08 -0.44 14.13
CA ALA A 139 -7.02 -0.23 13.04
C ALA A 139 -6.55 -0.93 11.75
N ALA A 140 -5.28 -0.78 11.38
CA ALA A 140 -4.71 -1.46 10.23
C ALA A 140 -4.71 -2.98 10.39
N ILE A 141 -4.31 -3.49 11.55
CA ILE A 141 -4.29 -4.93 11.84
C ILE A 141 -5.71 -5.52 11.74
N LYS A 142 -6.71 -4.81 12.25
CA LYS A 142 -8.12 -5.23 12.12
C LYS A 142 -8.54 -5.30 10.65
N SER A 143 -8.20 -4.29 9.87
CA SER A 143 -8.48 -4.27 8.42
C SER A 143 -7.83 -5.45 7.71
N TYR A 144 -6.57 -5.75 8.01
CA TYR A 144 -5.87 -6.89 7.41
C TYR A 144 -6.48 -8.24 7.80
N LYS A 145 -6.87 -8.42 9.06
CA LYS A 145 -7.60 -9.61 9.49
C LYS A 145 -8.92 -9.78 8.76
N ASN A 146 -9.66 -8.69 8.56
CA ASN A 146 -10.91 -8.71 7.79
C ASN A 146 -10.69 -9.12 6.33
N ALA A 147 -9.53 -8.80 5.76
CA ALA A 147 -9.14 -9.21 4.42
C ALA A 147 -8.57 -10.66 4.34
N GLY A 148 -8.47 -11.34 5.48
CA GLY A 148 -8.03 -12.74 5.55
C GLY A 148 -6.54 -12.94 5.85
N PHE A 149 -5.83 -11.87 6.25
CA PHE A 149 -4.46 -12.02 6.77
C PHE A 149 -4.47 -12.59 8.18
N PHE A 150 -3.46 -13.38 8.50
CA PHE A 150 -3.23 -13.88 9.86
C PHE A 150 -1.78 -13.62 10.29
N LYS A 151 -1.60 -13.37 11.58
CA LYS A 151 -0.27 -13.14 12.15
C LYS A 151 0.54 -14.43 12.16
N THR A 152 1.78 -14.35 11.68
CA THR A 152 2.71 -15.48 11.65
C THR A 152 3.94 -15.27 12.53
N LYS A 153 4.32 -14.00 12.80
CA LYS A 153 5.55 -13.72 13.54
C LYS A 153 5.48 -12.37 14.24
N ASP A 154 6.08 -12.30 15.43
CA ASP A 154 6.44 -11.03 16.06
C ASP A 154 7.79 -10.54 15.54
N LEU A 155 7.90 -9.24 15.28
CA LEU A 155 9.12 -8.55 14.85
C LEU A 155 9.45 -7.47 15.90
N PRO A 156 10.10 -7.85 17.03
CA PRO A 156 10.36 -6.91 18.12
C PRO A 156 11.46 -5.92 17.76
N GLN A 157 11.35 -4.69 18.28
CA GLN A 157 12.37 -3.67 18.23
C GLN A 157 12.93 -3.38 16.83
N VAL A 158 12.03 -3.29 15.83
CA VAL A 158 12.40 -2.87 14.47
C VAL A 158 12.85 -1.42 14.51
N GLU A 159 14.05 -1.16 14.02
CA GLU A 159 14.60 0.19 13.93
C GLU A 159 14.11 0.91 12.70
N CYS A 160 13.46 2.06 12.90
CA CYS A 160 13.06 2.96 11.84
C CYS A 160 14.24 3.87 11.42
N SER A 161 14.14 4.50 10.25
CA SER A 161 15.22 5.35 9.73
C SER A 161 15.56 6.57 10.60
N ASP A 162 14.61 7.00 11.46
CA ASP A 162 14.81 8.06 12.45
C ASP A 162 15.47 7.59 13.75
N GLY A 163 15.87 6.32 13.83
CA GLY A 163 16.47 5.70 15.01
C GLY A 163 15.48 5.21 16.06
N MET A 164 14.20 5.50 15.92
CA MET A 164 13.15 4.98 16.81
C MET A 164 12.97 3.49 16.60
N LYS A 165 12.76 2.74 17.69
CA LYS A 165 12.48 1.31 17.65
C LYS A 165 11.02 1.06 17.99
N SER A 166 10.38 0.18 17.24
CA SER A 166 8.98 -0.18 17.43
C SER A 166 8.76 -1.66 17.16
N ASP A 167 7.83 -2.25 17.90
CA ASP A 167 7.43 -3.62 17.65
C ASP A 167 6.51 -3.68 16.42
N MET A 168 6.80 -4.63 15.54
CA MET A 168 5.99 -4.93 14.37
C MET A 168 5.53 -6.39 14.41
N ILE A 169 4.59 -6.72 13.54
CA ILE A 169 4.17 -8.09 13.28
C ILE A 169 4.26 -8.40 11.80
N LEU A 170 4.53 -9.65 11.47
CA LEU A 170 4.39 -10.19 10.13
C LEU A 170 3.03 -10.87 10.02
N MET A 171 2.31 -10.57 8.95
CA MET A 171 1.05 -11.21 8.61
C MET A 171 1.13 -11.80 7.21
N GLU A 172 0.38 -12.85 6.98
CA GLU A 172 0.35 -13.55 5.70
C GLU A 172 -1.09 -13.80 5.23
N LYS A 173 -1.27 -13.81 3.93
CA LYS A 173 -2.47 -14.25 3.22
C LYS A 173 -2.06 -15.30 2.21
N ILE A 174 -2.69 -16.48 2.27
CA ILE A 174 -2.49 -17.57 1.33
C ILE A 174 -3.76 -17.70 0.49
N PHE A 175 -3.61 -17.74 -0.82
CA PHE A 175 -4.74 -17.93 -1.74
C PHE A 175 -5.02 -19.41 -2.01
#